data_86f1e27ffa75a520ec36cb19cec75955
#
_entry.id   86f1e27ffa75a520ec36cb19cec75955
#
_cell.length_a   1.000
_cell.length_b   1.000
_cell.length_c   1.000
_cell.angle_alpha   90.00
_cell.angle_beta   90.00
_cell.angle_gamma   90.00
#
_symmetry.space_group_name_H-M   'P 1'
#
loop_
_entity.id
_entity.type
_entity.pdbx_description
1 polymer ?
#
loop_
_entity_poly.entity_id
_entity_poly.type
_entity_poly.pdbx_seq_one_letter_code
_entity_poly.pdbx_strand_id
1 'polypeptide(L)'
;MKNMKIRDTKKRTENKRIREGDYAKPGVTIQGEWTTFTFDAEKEDSCFVVLKDIQTEKEEKIAVPAEYCMGSVRSIAVADLHLEHLIYDFEINGKKVMDPCAHAIMGRQVWNDSSRSRQQYEVHGAFDVQEFDWGEDVCPELPREPRIMYKLHVRGFTMDSGTRCVQGTFRAPMNRIPHLTQLGVTTVELML
;
A
#
# COMPACT_ATOMS: atom_id res chain seq x y z
N MET A 1 -33.23 -0.19 14.29
CA MET A 1 -31.89 -0.74 14.04
C MET A 1 -30.89 0.29 13.47
N LYS A 2 -31.28 1.25 12.63
CA LYS A 2 -30.37 2.28 12.09
C LYS A 2 -29.72 3.20 13.16
N ASN A 3 -30.41 3.52 14.25
CA ASN A 3 -29.88 4.43 15.29
C ASN A 3 -28.82 3.81 16.22
N MET A 4 -28.79 2.48 16.35
CA MET A 4 -27.83 1.81 17.22
C MET A 4 -26.43 1.71 16.59
N LYS A 5 -26.35 1.56 15.23
CA LYS A 5 -25.05 1.55 14.50
C LYS A 5 -24.37 2.93 14.50
N ILE A 6 -25.14 4.02 14.36
CA ILE A 6 -24.60 5.40 14.36
C ILE A 6 -24.05 5.76 15.76
N ARG A 7 -24.71 5.33 16.85
CA ARG A 7 -24.22 5.56 18.22
C ARG A 7 -22.94 4.79 18.53
N ASP A 8 -22.82 3.56 18.01
CA ASP A 8 -21.62 2.74 18.23
C ASP A 8 -20.40 3.27 17.47
N THR A 9 -20.62 3.79 16.24
CA THR A 9 -19.57 4.42 15.43
C THR A 9 -19.06 5.71 16.08
N LYS A 10 -19.96 6.56 16.59
CA LYS A 10 -19.59 7.79 17.31
C LYS A 10 -18.76 7.51 18.57
N LYS A 11 -19.13 6.48 19.37
CA LYS A 11 -18.37 6.09 20.56
C LYS A 11 -16.95 5.60 20.27
N ARG A 12 -16.71 4.97 19.11
CA ARG A 12 -15.39 4.47 18.72
C ARG A 12 -14.48 5.57 18.16
N THR A 13 -15.05 6.55 17.47
CA THR A 13 -14.30 7.72 16.96
C THR A 13 -13.92 8.67 18.12
N GLU A 14 -14.74 8.75 19.17
CA GLU A 14 -14.49 9.61 20.33
C GLU A 14 -13.23 9.22 21.15
N ASN A 15 -12.69 8.00 20.96
CA ASN A 15 -11.51 7.54 21.70
C ASN A 15 -10.16 7.73 20.94
N LYS A 16 -10.18 8.13 19.67
CA LYS A 16 -8.95 8.37 18.90
C LYS A 16 -8.75 9.84 18.65
N ARG A 17 -7.52 10.31 18.82
CA ARG A 17 -7.14 11.67 18.44
C ARG A 17 -7.10 11.74 16.91
N ILE A 18 -7.93 12.61 16.34
CA ILE A 18 -7.98 12.87 14.92
C ILE A 18 -7.76 14.35 14.64
N ARG A 19 -7.20 14.65 13.47
CA ARG A 19 -7.06 15.99 12.92
C ARG A 19 -7.14 15.94 11.39
N GLU A 20 -7.28 17.12 10.80
CA GLU A 20 -7.12 17.31 9.36
C GLU A 20 -5.72 16.83 8.90
N GLY A 21 -5.67 16.16 7.74
CA GLY A 21 -4.44 15.59 7.19
C GLY A 21 -3.78 16.48 6.14
N ASP A 22 -2.90 15.89 5.33
CA ASP A 22 -2.18 16.56 4.24
C ASP A 22 -2.81 16.19 2.89
N TYR A 23 -3.50 17.13 2.28
CA TYR A 23 -4.21 16.94 1.00
C TYR A 23 -3.27 16.75 -0.20
N ALA A 24 -2.00 17.14 -0.08
CA ALA A 24 -1.04 17.06 -1.18
C ALA A 24 -0.41 15.67 -1.34
N LYS A 25 -0.67 14.76 -0.40
CA LYS A 25 -0.06 13.41 -0.38
C LYS A 25 -1.14 12.33 -0.43
N PRO A 26 -1.55 11.90 -1.64
CA PRO A 26 -2.51 10.80 -1.79
C PRO A 26 -2.01 9.51 -1.14
N GLY A 27 -2.95 8.70 -0.66
CA GLY A 27 -2.66 7.44 0.01
C GLY A 27 -2.37 7.62 1.50
N VAL A 28 -1.56 6.71 2.05
CA VAL A 28 -1.20 6.73 3.47
C VAL A 28 0.20 7.27 3.68
N THR A 29 0.34 8.21 4.62
CA THR A 29 1.63 8.70 5.08
C THR A 29 1.74 8.59 6.59
N ILE A 30 2.93 8.18 7.07
CA ILE A 30 3.20 7.98 8.50
C ILE A 30 4.23 9.03 8.92
N GLN A 31 3.90 9.82 9.94
CA GLN A 31 4.80 10.85 10.48
C GLN A 31 4.72 10.87 12.01
N GLY A 32 5.71 10.30 12.68
CA GLY A 32 5.72 10.16 14.14
C GLY A 32 4.53 9.34 14.61
N GLU A 33 3.72 9.90 15.51
CA GLU A 33 2.51 9.26 16.05
C GLU A 33 1.30 9.32 15.10
N TRP A 34 1.39 10.07 13.99
CA TRP A 34 0.27 10.33 13.09
C TRP A 34 0.33 9.49 11.84
N THR A 35 -0.76 8.82 11.54
CA THR A 35 -1.02 8.16 10.26
C THR A 35 -2.09 8.93 9.52
N THR A 36 -1.73 9.48 8.35
CA THR A 36 -2.61 10.28 7.51
C THR A 36 -3.14 9.44 6.36
N PHE A 37 -4.44 9.53 6.13
CA PHE A 37 -5.16 8.88 5.03
C PHE A 37 -5.74 9.96 4.13
N THR A 38 -5.32 9.98 2.85
CA THR A 38 -5.76 10.97 1.85
C THR A 38 -6.28 10.25 0.62
N PHE A 39 -7.52 10.54 0.23
CA PHE A 39 -8.23 9.85 -0.85
C PHE A 39 -9.28 10.75 -1.50
N ASP A 40 -9.71 10.38 -2.71
CA ASP A 40 -10.75 11.11 -3.44
C ASP A 40 -12.14 10.75 -2.93
N ALA A 41 -12.89 11.75 -2.51
CA ALA A 41 -14.31 11.67 -2.19
C ALA A 41 -14.90 13.07 -2.06
N GLU A 42 -16.14 13.23 -2.50
CA GLU A 42 -16.85 14.52 -2.44
C GLU A 42 -17.22 14.89 -1.00
N LYS A 43 -17.51 16.18 -0.81
CA LYS A 43 -17.86 16.71 0.53
C LYS A 43 -19.13 16.11 1.10
N GLU A 44 -20.07 15.75 0.25
CA GLU A 44 -21.37 15.17 0.61
C GLU A 44 -21.29 13.66 0.90
N ASP A 45 -20.17 13.01 0.54
CA ASP A 45 -19.99 11.58 0.74
C ASP A 45 -19.83 11.21 2.21
N SER A 46 -20.43 10.10 2.60
CA SER A 46 -20.20 9.48 3.90
C SER A 46 -18.93 8.63 3.83
N CYS A 47 -17.85 9.09 4.48
CA CYS A 47 -16.54 8.47 4.37
C CYS A 47 -16.04 7.92 5.72
N PHE A 48 -15.41 6.73 5.64
CA PHE A 48 -14.75 6.10 6.78
C PHE A 48 -13.40 5.52 6.34
N VAL A 49 -12.42 5.59 7.23
CA VAL A 49 -11.25 4.72 7.19
C VAL A 49 -11.62 3.44 7.94
N VAL A 50 -11.53 2.31 7.28
CA VAL A 50 -11.83 0.99 7.84
C VAL A 50 -10.52 0.30 8.14
N LEU A 51 -10.21 0.05 9.40
CA LEU A 51 -9.03 -0.66 9.84
C LEU A 51 -9.44 -2.07 10.27
N LYS A 52 -8.71 -3.08 9.81
CA LYS A 52 -8.91 -4.47 10.22
C LYS A 52 -7.60 -5.04 10.74
N ASP A 53 -7.64 -5.59 11.93
CA ASP A 53 -6.54 -6.35 12.52
C ASP A 53 -6.61 -7.79 12.00
N ILE A 54 -5.54 -8.24 11.32
CA ILE A 54 -5.49 -9.55 10.67
C ILE A 54 -5.31 -10.71 11.64
N GLN A 55 -4.87 -10.45 12.87
CA GLN A 55 -4.72 -11.48 13.89
C GLN A 55 -6.02 -11.71 14.68
N THR A 56 -6.69 -10.62 15.04
CA THR A 56 -7.91 -10.68 15.86
C THR A 56 -9.19 -10.63 15.05
N GLU A 57 -9.10 -10.41 13.73
CA GLU A 57 -10.23 -10.20 12.81
C GLU A 57 -11.14 -9.01 13.20
N LYS A 58 -10.71 -8.16 14.12
CA LYS A 58 -11.49 -7.00 14.57
C LYS A 58 -11.43 -5.89 13.53
N GLU A 59 -12.61 -5.38 13.19
CA GLU A 59 -12.76 -4.23 12.28
C GLU A 59 -13.16 -2.99 13.10
N GLU A 60 -12.49 -1.88 12.84
CA GLU A 60 -12.78 -0.58 13.40
C GLU A 60 -13.02 0.42 12.26
N LYS A 61 -14.06 1.26 12.38
CA LYS A 61 -14.36 2.32 11.40
C LYS A 61 -14.16 3.68 12.05
N ILE A 62 -13.34 4.50 11.41
CA ILE A 62 -13.05 5.88 11.80
C ILE A 62 -13.78 6.79 10.82
N ALA A 63 -14.75 7.56 11.30
CA ALA A 63 -15.47 8.50 10.46
C ALA A 63 -14.55 9.65 10.04
N VAL A 64 -14.59 9.99 8.75
CA VAL A 64 -13.85 11.14 8.20
C VAL A 64 -14.79 12.34 8.17
N PRO A 65 -14.53 13.39 8.97
CA PRO A 65 -15.40 14.58 9.02
C PRO A 65 -15.56 15.24 7.65
N ALA A 66 -16.76 15.75 7.37
CA ALA A 66 -17.05 16.42 6.09
C ALA A 66 -16.24 17.68 5.89
N GLU A 67 -15.83 18.34 6.96
CA GLU A 67 -14.95 19.51 6.95
C GLU A 67 -13.50 19.19 6.55
N TYR A 68 -13.05 17.93 6.70
CA TYR A 68 -11.71 17.48 6.25
C TYR A 68 -11.74 17.16 4.75
N CYS A 69 -12.11 18.16 3.95
CA CYS A 69 -12.26 18.04 2.51
C CYS A 69 -11.77 19.33 1.82
N MET A 70 -10.92 19.16 0.80
CA MET A 70 -10.45 20.23 -0.08
C MET A 70 -10.76 19.85 -1.54
N GLY A 71 -11.75 20.50 -2.14
CA GLY A 71 -12.27 20.07 -3.44
C GLY A 71 -12.89 18.67 -3.34
N SER A 72 -12.39 17.73 -4.12
CA SER A 72 -12.77 16.31 -4.09
C SER A 72 -11.78 15.42 -3.30
N VAL A 73 -10.91 16.01 -2.47
CA VAL A 73 -9.92 15.27 -1.70
C VAL A 73 -10.26 15.30 -0.22
N ARG A 74 -10.34 14.13 0.40
CA ARG A 74 -10.49 13.95 1.85
C ARG A 74 -9.15 13.62 2.48
N SER A 75 -8.86 14.20 3.65
CA SER A 75 -7.64 13.87 4.37
C SER A 75 -7.85 13.90 5.88
N ILE A 76 -7.56 12.77 6.55
CA ILE A 76 -7.64 12.63 7.99
C ILE A 76 -6.33 12.06 8.53
N ALA A 77 -5.82 12.64 9.60
CA ALA A 77 -4.71 12.08 10.37
C ALA A 77 -5.24 11.50 11.69
N VAL A 78 -4.82 10.27 11.98
CA VAL A 78 -5.20 9.51 13.18
C VAL A 78 -3.94 9.22 13.98
N ALA A 79 -3.97 9.51 15.28
CA ALA A 79 -2.83 9.27 16.15
C ALA A 79 -2.83 7.85 16.73
N ASP A 80 -1.65 7.40 17.11
CA ASP A 80 -1.39 6.22 17.94
C ASP A 80 -1.96 4.91 17.36
N LEU A 81 -1.86 4.72 16.04
CA LEU A 81 -2.20 3.45 15.40
C LEU A 81 -1.05 2.44 15.53
N HIS A 82 -1.36 1.24 16.02
CA HIS A 82 -0.43 0.11 16.01
C HIS A 82 -0.53 -0.61 14.67
N LEU A 83 0.37 -0.29 13.73
CA LEU A 83 0.23 -0.61 12.31
C LEU A 83 0.64 -2.04 11.92
N GLU A 84 1.38 -2.76 12.78
CA GLU A 84 2.06 -4.02 12.44
C GLU A 84 1.15 -5.13 11.88
N HIS A 85 -0.12 -5.16 12.33
CA HIS A 85 -1.07 -6.19 11.91
C HIS A 85 -2.35 -5.60 11.32
N LEU A 86 -2.33 -4.31 10.99
CA LEU A 86 -3.49 -3.65 10.41
C LEU A 86 -3.44 -3.69 8.89
N ILE A 87 -4.60 -3.89 8.30
CA ILE A 87 -4.93 -3.56 6.91
C ILE A 87 -6.01 -2.49 6.91
N TYR A 88 -6.12 -1.78 5.80
CA TYR A 88 -7.11 -0.72 5.70
C TYR A 88 -7.81 -0.70 4.34
N ASP A 89 -9.02 -0.18 4.35
CA ASP A 89 -9.81 0.20 3.20
C ASP A 89 -10.47 1.55 3.46
N PHE A 90 -10.93 2.20 2.41
CA PHE A 90 -11.88 3.29 2.54
C PHE A 90 -13.31 2.76 2.39
N GLU A 91 -14.25 3.32 3.12
CA GLU A 91 -15.67 3.10 2.88
C GLU A 91 -16.31 4.42 2.48
N ILE A 92 -16.81 4.48 1.24
CA ILE A 92 -17.44 5.67 0.66
C ILE A 92 -18.90 5.29 0.35
N ASN A 93 -19.84 5.99 0.94
CA ASN A 93 -21.28 5.72 0.79
C ASN A 93 -21.67 4.25 1.02
N GLY A 94 -21.02 3.61 1.98
CA GLY A 94 -21.27 2.21 2.35
C GLY A 94 -20.60 1.17 1.44
N LYS A 95 -19.77 1.59 0.49
CA LYS A 95 -18.97 0.68 -0.34
C LYS A 95 -17.52 0.71 0.09
N LYS A 96 -16.93 -0.45 0.35
CA LYS A 96 -15.49 -0.58 0.57
C LYS A 96 -14.74 -0.38 -0.75
N VAL A 97 -13.71 0.42 -0.69
CA VAL A 97 -12.83 0.78 -1.82
C VAL A 97 -11.39 0.63 -1.35
N MET A 98 -10.59 -0.10 -2.10
CA MET A 98 -9.15 -0.19 -1.87
C MET A 98 -8.49 1.14 -2.24
N ASP A 99 -7.48 1.52 -1.50
CA ASP A 99 -6.64 2.68 -1.82
C ASP A 99 -5.80 2.43 -3.08
N PRO A 100 -6.01 3.16 -4.19
CA PRO A 100 -5.19 3.01 -5.38
C PRO A 100 -3.75 3.52 -5.20
N CYS A 101 -3.51 4.33 -4.16
CA CYS A 101 -2.20 4.88 -3.81
C CYS A 101 -1.52 4.11 -2.68
N ALA A 102 -2.01 2.92 -2.32
CA ALA A 102 -1.42 2.11 -1.27
C ALA A 102 0.02 1.70 -1.62
N HIS A 103 0.98 1.99 -0.74
CA HIS A 103 2.38 1.61 -0.90
C HIS A 103 2.61 0.12 -0.63
N ALA A 104 1.79 -0.49 0.19
CA ALA A 104 1.78 -1.92 0.45
C ALA A 104 0.35 -2.47 0.34
N ILE A 105 0.22 -3.69 -0.11
CA ILE A 105 -1.08 -4.37 -0.26
C ILE A 105 -1.04 -5.75 0.37
N MET A 106 -2.19 -6.22 0.85
CA MET A 106 -2.41 -7.57 1.35
C MET A 106 -3.63 -8.21 0.67
N GLY A 107 -3.64 -9.54 0.58
CA GLY A 107 -4.74 -10.32 0.00
C GLY A 107 -4.38 -11.05 -1.30
N ARG A 108 -3.22 -10.77 -1.91
CA ARG A 108 -2.72 -11.43 -3.13
C ARG A 108 -1.37 -12.10 -2.96
N GLN A 109 -1.07 -12.64 -1.80
CA GLN A 109 0.20 -13.30 -1.52
C GLN A 109 0.41 -14.57 -2.33
N VAL A 110 -0.68 -15.23 -2.73
CA VAL A 110 -0.65 -16.43 -3.59
C VAL A 110 -1.16 -16.07 -4.97
N TRP A 111 -0.29 -16.22 -5.98
CA TRP A 111 -0.63 -15.96 -7.37
C TRP A 111 -1.27 -17.19 -8.03
N ASN A 112 -2.34 -16.95 -8.80
CA ASN A 112 -2.97 -17.97 -9.67
C ASN A 112 -3.39 -19.25 -8.93
N ASP A 113 -3.94 -19.11 -7.74
CA ASP A 113 -4.55 -20.20 -7.01
C ASP A 113 -5.93 -20.49 -7.59
N SER A 114 -6.02 -21.57 -8.38
CA SER A 114 -7.27 -21.98 -9.04
C SER A 114 -8.36 -22.46 -8.06
N SER A 115 -7.98 -22.74 -6.80
CA SER A 115 -8.94 -23.14 -5.76
C SER A 115 -9.71 -21.95 -5.19
N ARG A 116 -9.26 -20.71 -5.43
CA ARG A 116 -9.89 -19.49 -4.95
C ARG A 116 -10.78 -18.86 -6.01
N SER A 117 -12.01 -18.53 -5.63
CA SER A 117 -12.89 -17.69 -6.45
C SER A 117 -12.37 -16.24 -6.51
N ARG A 118 -12.81 -15.47 -7.52
CA ARG A 118 -12.45 -14.04 -7.61
C ARG A 118 -12.83 -13.24 -6.35
N GLN A 119 -13.88 -13.62 -5.67
CA GLN A 119 -14.38 -12.98 -4.45
C GLN A 119 -13.48 -13.23 -3.23
N GLN A 120 -12.63 -14.27 -3.28
CA GLN A 120 -11.67 -14.60 -2.22
C GLN A 120 -10.33 -13.86 -2.37
N TYR A 121 -10.16 -13.11 -3.46
CA TYR A 121 -9.03 -12.21 -3.67
C TYR A 121 -9.42 -10.78 -3.29
N GLU A 122 -9.83 -10.57 -2.05
CA GLU A 122 -9.97 -9.22 -1.52
C GLU A 122 -8.57 -8.64 -1.34
N VAL A 123 -8.37 -7.45 -1.91
CA VAL A 123 -7.11 -6.72 -1.80
C VAL A 123 -7.34 -5.52 -0.90
N HIS A 124 -6.50 -5.37 0.08
CA HIS A 124 -6.55 -4.30 1.06
C HIS A 124 -5.26 -3.49 1.02
N GLY A 125 -5.31 -2.23 1.38
CA GLY A 125 -4.13 -1.46 1.72
C GLY A 125 -3.47 -2.02 2.98
N ALA A 126 -2.15 -2.02 3.00
CA ALA A 126 -1.34 -2.40 4.15
C ALA A 126 -0.34 -1.28 4.48
N PHE A 127 0.24 -1.36 5.67
CA PHE A 127 1.21 -0.37 6.11
C PHE A 127 2.62 -0.93 5.91
N ASP A 128 3.44 -0.18 5.19
CA ASP A 128 4.89 -0.43 5.12
C ASP A 128 5.55 0.36 6.24
N VAL A 129 5.82 -0.34 7.32
CA VAL A 129 6.45 0.24 8.52
C VAL A 129 7.93 -0.09 8.62
N GLN A 130 8.48 -0.86 7.68
CA GLN A 130 9.88 -1.23 7.66
C GLN A 130 10.65 -0.30 6.71
N GLU A 131 11.60 0.43 7.25
CA GLU A 131 12.59 1.10 6.42
C GLU A 131 13.54 0.04 5.83
N PHE A 132 13.79 0.14 4.53
CA PHE A 132 14.79 -0.69 3.87
C PHE A 132 16.19 -0.17 4.25
N ASP A 133 17.01 -1.03 4.84
CA ASP A 133 18.39 -0.69 5.13
C ASP A 133 19.23 -0.74 3.84
N TRP A 134 19.56 0.44 3.33
CA TRP A 134 20.43 0.59 2.17
C TRP A 134 21.91 0.36 2.49
N GLY A 135 22.28 0.28 3.77
CA GLY A 135 23.67 0.18 4.19
C GLY A 135 24.53 1.28 3.62
N GLU A 136 25.62 0.91 2.93
CA GLU A 136 26.51 1.85 2.25
C GLU A 136 26.19 2.05 0.77
N ASP A 137 25.01 1.56 0.30
CA ASP A 137 24.62 1.67 -1.11
C ASP A 137 24.34 3.11 -1.49
N VAL A 138 24.99 3.60 -2.53
CA VAL A 138 24.86 4.96 -3.06
C VAL A 138 24.51 4.89 -4.54
N CYS A 139 23.56 5.69 -4.97
CA CYS A 139 23.20 5.76 -6.38
C CYS A 139 24.43 6.20 -7.21
N PRO A 140 24.91 5.37 -8.18
CA PRO A 140 26.03 5.76 -9.01
C PRO A 140 25.64 6.88 -9.97
N GLU A 141 26.38 7.99 -9.95
CA GLU A 141 26.21 9.13 -10.85
C GLU A 141 26.81 8.82 -12.23
N LEU A 142 26.17 7.94 -13.01
CA LEU A 142 26.65 7.57 -14.33
C LEU A 142 26.33 8.68 -15.37
N PRO A 143 27.31 9.08 -16.21
CA PRO A 143 27.04 9.93 -17.36
C PRO A 143 26.01 9.31 -18.30
N ARG A 144 25.31 10.14 -19.09
CA ARG A 144 24.26 9.65 -19.98
C ARG A 144 24.79 8.82 -21.15
N GLU A 145 25.91 9.21 -21.71
CA GLU A 145 26.49 8.64 -22.94
C GLU A 145 26.86 7.16 -22.85
N PRO A 146 27.47 6.66 -21.76
CA PRO A 146 27.80 5.25 -21.63
C PRO A 146 26.65 4.39 -21.04
N ARG A 147 25.43 4.92 -20.91
CA ARG A 147 24.33 4.14 -20.34
C ARG A 147 23.82 3.11 -21.33
N ILE A 148 23.89 1.86 -20.94
CA ILE A 148 23.25 0.74 -21.63
C ILE A 148 22.07 0.29 -20.77
N MET A 149 20.86 0.55 -21.29
CA MET A 149 19.63 0.20 -20.59
C MET A 149 19.11 -1.15 -21.07
N TYR A 150 18.82 -2.04 -20.13
CA TYR A 150 18.22 -3.34 -20.40
C TYR A 150 16.83 -3.40 -19.78
N LYS A 151 15.80 -3.49 -20.61
CA LYS A 151 14.42 -3.61 -20.15
C LYS A 151 14.04 -5.08 -20.01
N LEU A 152 13.57 -5.49 -18.83
CA LEU A 152 13.20 -6.87 -18.57
C LEU A 152 11.90 -7.00 -17.75
N HIS A 153 11.15 -8.05 -18.04
CA HIS A 153 10.01 -8.45 -17.20
C HIS A 153 10.52 -9.34 -16.09
N VAL A 154 10.31 -8.95 -14.81
CA VAL A 154 10.86 -9.62 -13.63
C VAL A 154 10.59 -11.13 -13.65
N ARG A 155 9.35 -11.52 -13.87
CA ARG A 155 8.97 -12.94 -13.92
C ARG A 155 9.57 -13.64 -15.16
N GLY A 156 9.39 -13.06 -16.35
CA GLY A 156 9.82 -13.69 -17.61
C GLY A 156 11.32 -13.91 -17.66
N PHE A 157 12.11 -12.98 -17.14
CA PHE A 157 13.58 -13.05 -17.18
C PHE A 157 14.18 -14.20 -16.38
N THR A 158 13.46 -14.69 -15.38
CA THR A 158 14.01 -15.67 -14.41
C THR A 158 13.28 -17.01 -14.37
N MET A 159 12.15 -17.17 -15.09
CA MET A 159 11.37 -18.41 -15.06
C MET A 159 12.13 -19.63 -15.54
N ASP A 160 13.06 -19.45 -16.49
CA ASP A 160 13.83 -20.55 -17.11
C ASP A 160 15.21 -20.78 -16.44
N SER A 161 15.46 -20.18 -15.28
CA SER A 161 16.80 -20.10 -14.67
C SER A 161 17.21 -21.31 -13.81
N GLY A 162 16.46 -22.38 -13.77
CA GLY A 162 16.81 -23.60 -13.02
C GLY A 162 16.76 -23.50 -11.48
N THR A 163 16.68 -22.31 -10.91
CA THR A 163 16.65 -22.06 -9.45
C THR A 163 15.21 -22.02 -8.96
N ARG A 164 14.63 -23.17 -8.67
CA ARG A 164 13.18 -23.36 -8.44
C ARG A 164 12.54 -22.55 -7.29
N CYS A 165 13.32 -22.08 -6.31
CA CYS A 165 12.73 -21.47 -5.11
C CYS A 165 12.42 -19.97 -5.22
N VAL A 166 12.97 -19.26 -6.21
CA VAL A 166 12.87 -17.79 -6.31
C VAL A 166 12.48 -17.29 -7.70
N GLN A 167 12.19 -18.21 -8.63
CA GLN A 167 11.82 -17.86 -10.00
C GLN A 167 10.62 -16.91 -10.03
N GLY A 168 10.70 -15.90 -10.89
CA GLY A 168 9.63 -14.93 -11.09
C GLY A 168 9.48 -13.90 -9.96
N THR A 169 10.35 -13.89 -8.97
CA THR A 169 10.39 -12.89 -7.89
C THR A 169 11.48 -11.87 -8.11
N PHE A 170 11.44 -10.74 -7.39
CA PHE A 170 12.52 -9.73 -7.43
C PHE A 170 13.88 -10.24 -6.93
N ARG A 171 13.92 -11.31 -6.14
CA ARG A 171 15.18 -11.96 -5.73
C ARG A 171 15.89 -12.69 -6.87
N ALA A 172 15.14 -13.17 -7.84
CA ALA A 172 15.72 -13.97 -8.92
C ALA A 172 16.65 -13.17 -9.87
N PRO A 173 16.33 -11.93 -10.30
CA PRO A 173 17.23 -11.08 -11.05
C PRO A 173 18.57 -10.80 -10.38
N MET A 174 18.63 -10.77 -9.02
CA MET A 174 19.88 -10.55 -8.29
C MET A 174 20.97 -11.57 -8.69
N ASN A 175 20.60 -12.82 -8.90
CA ASN A 175 21.52 -13.87 -9.35
C ASN A 175 22.00 -13.68 -10.81
N ARG A 176 21.38 -12.77 -11.56
CA ARG A 176 21.72 -12.45 -12.95
C ARG A 176 22.49 -11.13 -13.08
N ILE A 177 22.72 -10.40 -12.01
CA ILE A 177 23.50 -9.16 -12.03
C ILE A 177 24.90 -9.38 -12.64
N PRO A 178 25.68 -10.42 -12.28
CA PRO A 178 26.98 -10.65 -12.91
C PRO A 178 26.90 -10.80 -14.43
N HIS A 179 25.89 -11.48 -14.95
CA HIS A 179 25.68 -11.62 -16.39
C HIS A 179 25.35 -10.27 -17.05
N LEU A 180 24.46 -9.49 -16.46
CA LEU A 180 24.13 -8.15 -16.98
C LEU A 180 25.35 -7.23 -16.97
N THR A 181 26.18 -7.32 -15.93
CA THR A 181 27.43 -6.56 -15.84
C THR A 181 28.41 -6.97 -16.93
N GLN A 182 28.56 -8.26 -17.22
CA GLN A 182 29.40 -8.76 -18.33
C GLN A 182 28.93 -8.26 -19.70
N LEU A 183 27.63 -8.05 -19.89
CA LEU A 183 27.05 -7.44 -21.10
C LEU A 183 27.25 -5.93 -21.17
N GLY A 184 27.81 -5.31 -20.12
CA GLY A 184 27.99 -3.87 -20.06
C GLY A 184 26.71 -3.10 -19.70
N VAL A 185 25.66 -3.79 -19.22
CA VAL A 185 24.42 -3.15 -18.79
C VAL A 185 24.69 -2.30 -17.56
N THR A 186 24.31 -1.03 -17.63
CA THR A 186 24.46 -0.05 -16.53
C THR A 186 23.14 0.33 -15.86
N THR A 187 22.03 0.08 -16.54
CA THR A 187 20.69 0.46 -16.07
C THR A 187 19.70 -0.65 -16.42
N VAL A 188 18.88 -1.03 -15.45
CA VAL A 188 17.81 -2.00 -15.67
C VAL A 188 16.45 -1.32 -15.50
N GLU A 189 15.59 -1.44 -16.52
CA GLU A 189 14.17 -1.06 -16.42
C GLU A 189 13.33 -2.31 -16.16
N LEU A 190 12.66 -2.33 -15.02
CA LEU A 190 11.83 -3.47 -14.61
C LEU A 190 10.39 -3.29 -15.10
N MET A 191 9.86 -4.31 -15.77
CA MET A 191 8.44 -4.45 -16.05
C MET A 191 7.83 -5.44 -15.03
N LEU A 192 6.70 -5.06 -14.45
CA LEU A 192 5.96 -5.82 -13.45
C LEU A 192 4.77 -6.56 -14.09
#